data_794684c0c2c3e5972541ea13693b17d5
#
_entry.id   794684c0c2c3e5972541ea13693b17d5
#
_cell.length_a   1.000
_cell.length_b   1.000
_cell.length_c   1.000
_cell.angle_alpha   90.00
_cell.angle_beta   90.00
_cell.angle_gamma   90.00
#
_symmetry.space_group_name_H-M   'P 1'
#
loop_
_entity.id
_entity.type
_entity.pdbx_description
1 polymer ?
#
loop_
_entity_poly.entity_id
_entity_poly.type
_entity_poly.pdbx_seq_one_letter_code
_entity_poly.pdbx_strand_id
1 'polypeptide(L)'
;MKNFCIFAPKYSTNSMKKMMVMAVVAMAVFSCSTPKQAEPQKTQAQLLIERLDTLRQKGIMYGHQDDPFYGLTWAYQQDSSDVKNVCGDYPAVMGFELGGIEMGDVKSLDSVPFTKITEEAIKHYNRGGIITISWHPRNPVTTIDGGGLAGQKFPEGTAWDVTDSAVVKKVLPGGEYHEKFQTWMQRLSDFLATLKTSEGEKIPFMFRPWHENSGSWFWWGEKLCTVEEYKALWNMVQDKLQADGFDNIVWAYSPGCQDHLTAERLLDRYPGDDRVDMIGLDGYQWNPGEKDAFIARTKQNLEVLCQVAQAHGKIPALTECGMKNMTEPTWWTSTLLPAVEAFPISYLLTWRNYKDEWFGPSPAKPDAPYFVEFYESEKTLFLKDICK
;
A
#
# COMPACT_ATOMS: atom_id res chain seq x y z
N MET A 1 -48.21 -102.63 14.63
CA MET A 1 -47.05 -103.16 15.36
C MET A 1 -46.08 -102.02 15.59
N LYS A 2 -45.75 -101.76 16.85
CA LYS A 2 -44.63 -100.96 17.39
C LYS A 2 -44.67 -99.43 17.24
N ASN A 3 -45.01 -98.80 18.34
CA ASN A 3 -44.79 -97.48 18.77
C ASN A 3 -43.30 -97.08 18.72
N PHE A 4 -43.00 -95.84 18.43
CA PHE A 4 -41.87 -95.11 19.01
C PHE A 4 -42.17 -93.63 19.23
N CYS A 5 -42.19 -93.25 20.48
CA CYS A 5 -42.21 -91.85 20.90
C CYS A 5 -40.86 -91.22 20.73
N ILE A 6 -40.80 -89.97 20.25
CA ILE A 6 -39.59 -89.14 20.37
C ILE A 6 -39.92 -87.82 21.04
N PHE A 7 -39.23 -87.58 22.19
CA PHE A 7 -39.31 -86.46 23.00
C PHE A 7 -38.76 -85.19 22.28
N ALA A 8 -39.44 -84.04 22.41
CA ALA A 8 -38.95 -82.75 22.00
C ALA A 8 -38.33 -82.02 23.25
N PRO A 9 -37.17 -81.44 23.16
CA PRO A 9 -36.62 -80.64 24.26
C PRO A 9 -37.19 -79.23 24.29
N LYS A 10 -37.62 -78.80 25.45
CA LYS A 10 -38.02 -77.41 25.78
C LYS A 10 -36.79 -76.51 25.76
N TYR A 11 -36.70 -75.58 24.84
CA TYR A 11 -35.75 -74.49 24.92
C TYR A 11 -36.32 -73.30 25.75
N SER A 12 -35.53 -72.88 26.73
CA SER A 12 -35.82 -71.82 27.67
C SER A 12 -35.74 -70.46 26.97
N THR A 13 -36.81 -69.65 27.16
CA THR A 13 -36.98 -68.30 26.55
C THR A 13 -36.02 -67.21 27.05
N ASN A 14 -35.00 -67.56 27.85
CA ASN A 14 -34.07 -66.58 28.42
C ASN A 14 -32.77 -66.33 27.63
N SER A 15 -32.53 -67.09 26.55
CA SER A 15 -31.28 -66.92 25.73
C SER A 15 -31.45 -65.94 24.58
N MET A 16 -32.68 -65.63 24.14
CA MET A 16 -32.90 -64.70 23.03
C MET A 16 -32.90 -63.22 23.42
N LYS A 17 -33.07 -62.87 24.72
CA LYS A 17 -33.02 -61.47 25.18
C LYS A 17 -31.58 -60.96 25.39
N LYS A 18 -30.57 -61.83 25.52
CA LYS A 18 -29.17 -61.43 25.66
C LYS A 18 -28.43 -61.24 24.33
N MET A 19 -28.89 -61.81 23.23
CA MET A 19 -28.30 -61.61 21.90
C MET A 19 -28.80 -60.34 21.18
N MET A 20 -29.98 -59.82 21.57
CA MET A 20 -30.55 -58.59 20.96
C MET A 20 -30.03 -57.30 21.57
N VAL A 21 -29.39 -57.35 22.76
CA VAL A 21 -28.79 -56.17 23.43
C VAL A 21 -27.32 -55.93 22.96
N MET A 22 -26.62 -56.91 22.43
CA MET A 22 -25.25 -56.75 21.90
C MET A 22 -25.19 -56.21 20.47
N ALA A 23 -26.27 -56.33 19.69
CA ALA A 23 -26.27 -55.84 18.31
C ALA A 23 -26.64 -54.33 18.18
N VAL A 24 -27.17 -53.69 19.25
CA VAL A 24 -27.58 -52.26 19.23
C VAL A 24 -26.49 -51.32 19.76
N VAL A 25 -25.45 -51.87 20.46
CA VAL A 25 -24.34 -51.03 21.01
C VAL A 25 -23.18 -50.89 20.02
N ALA A 26 -23.13 -51.65 18.91
CA ALA A 26 -22.06 -51.57 17.93
C ALA A 26 -22.33 -50.63 16.73
N MET A 27 -23.46 -49.91 16.69
CA MET A 27 -23.81 -48.99 15.60
C MET A 27 -23.78 -47.50 16.00
N ALA A 28 -23.28 -47.14 17.17
CA ALA A 28 -23.33 -45.75 17.66
C ALA A 28 -21.95 -45.07 17.78
N VAL A 29 -20.90 -45.52 17.10
CA VAL A 29 -19.57 -44.85 17.15
C VAL A 29 -18.91 -44.78 15.77
N PHE A 30 -19.68 -44.54 14.71
CA PHE A 30 -19.15 -43.89 13.52
C PHE A 30 -19.76 -42.51 13.42
N SER A 31 -19.36 -41.64 14.36
CA SER A 31 -19.42 -40.21 14.16
C SER A 31 -18.49 -39.89 13.00
N CYS A 32 -19.01 -39.70 11.80
CA CYS A 32 -18.30 -39.07 10.70
C CYS A 32 -17.92 -37.67 11.18
N SER A 33 -16.74 -37.49 11.75
CA SER A 33 -16.06 -36.24 11.79
C SER A 33 -15.72 -35.90 10.33
N THR A 34 -16.58 -35.10 9.69
CA THR A 34 -16.19 -34.37 8.47
C THR A 34 -14.86 -33.69 8.76
N PRO A 35 -13.82 -33.88 7.94
CA PRO A 35 -12.58 -33.16 8.13
C PRO A 35 -12.96 -31.67 8.13
N LYS A 36 -12.61 -30.93 9.21
CA LYS A 36 -12.67 -29.49 9.19
C LYS A 36 -11.84 -29.06 7.98
N GLN A 37 -12.49 -28.51 6.96
CA GLN A 37 -11.81 -27.93 5.82
C GLN A 37 -10.84 -26.90 6.41
N ALA A 38 -9.54 -27.07 6.18
CA ALA A 38 -8.54 -26.11 6.63
C ALA A 38 -8.93 -24.75 6.05
N GLU A 39 -9.02 -23.73 6.90
CA GLU A 39 -9.25 -22.37 6.41
C GLU A 39 -8.15 -22.03 5.40
N PRO A 40 -8.47 -21.41 4.26
CA PRO A 40 -7.48 -21.03 3.27
C PRO A 40 -6.43 -20.13 3.94
N GLN A 41 -5.17 -20.44 3.71
CA GLN A 41 -4.06 -19.65 4.24
C GLN A 41 -4.14 -18.23 3.69
N LYS A 42 -4.09 -17.21 4.57
CA LYS A 42 -4.11 -15.80 4.19
C LYS A 42 -2.90 -15.46 3.33
N THR A 43 -3.11 -14.61 2.33
CA THR A 43 -2.01 -14.05 1.53
C THR A 43 -1.20 -13.04 2.35
N GLN A 44 0.02 -12.73 1.89
CA GLN A 44 0.86 -11.73 2.53
C GLN A 44 0.20 -10.32 2.51
N ALA A 45 -0.55 -9.98 1.45
CA ALA A 45 -1.35 -8.76 1.39
C ALA A 45 -2.42 -8.73 2.49
N GLN A 46 -3.17 -9.82 2.68
CA GLN A 46 -4.19 -9.90 3.73
C GLN A 46 -3.59 -9.76 5.14
N LEU A 47 -2.42 -10.36 5.37
CA LEU A 47 -1.71 -10.21 6.65
C LEU A 47 -1.25 -8.76 6.88
N LEU A 48 -0.78 -8.07 5.82
CA LEU A 48 -0.42 -6.66 5.91
C LEU A 48 -1.65 -5.78 6.19
N ILE A 49 -2.78 -6.01 5.52
CA ILE A 49 -4.05 -5.28 5.76
C ILE A 49 -4.48 -5.42 7.23
N GLU A 50 -4.47 -6.62 7.78
CA GLU A 50 -4.81 -6.87 9.20
C GLU A 50 -3.83 -6.18 10.16
N ARG A 51 -2.55 -6.17 9.82
CA ARG A 51 -1.54 -5.46 10.57
C ARG A 51 -1.77 -3.95 10.57
N LEU A 52 -2.04 -3.37 9.39
CA LEU A 52 -2.37 -1.95 9.24
C LEU A 52 -3.61 -1.58 10.06
N ASP A 53 -4.67 -2.39 9.98
CA ASP A 53 -5.90 -2.18 10.74
C ASP A 53 -5.68 -2.24 12.26
N THR A 54 -4.84 -3.17 12.72
CA THR A 54 -4.47 -3.30 14.14
C THR A 54 -3.64 -2.11 14.63
N LEU A 55 -2.66 -1.66 13.82
CA LEU A 55 -1.75 -0.59 14.21
C LEU A 55 -2.46 0.77 14.26
N ARG A 56 -3.35 1.07 13.32
CA ARG A 56 -4.09 2.34 13.32
C ARG A 56 -5.02 2.53 14.52
N GLN A 57 -5.31 1.47 15.28
CA GLN A 57 -6.03 1.59 16.57
C GLN A 57 -5.11 2.07 17.71
N LYS A 58 -3.79 2.01 17.53
CA LYS A 58 -2.79 2.42 18.54
C LYS A 58 -2.26 3.82 18.29
N GLY A 59 -2.20 4.24 17.03
CA GLY A 59 -1.69 5.53 16.61
C GLY A 59 -1.46 5.59 15.11
N ILE A 60 -0.99 6.72 14.63
CA ILE A 60 -0.70 6.99 13.21
C ILE A 60 0.77 6.65 12.94
N MET A 61 1.04 5.72 12.05
CA MET A 61 2.40 5.40 11.66
C MET A 61 3.00 6.57 10.85
N TYR A 62 4.22 6.98 11.23
CA TYR A 62 4.96 7.96 10.46
C TYR A 62 5.71 7.29 9.32
N GLY A 63 5.60 7.85 8.12
CA GLY A 63 6.29 7.45 6.92
C GLY A 63 7.16 8.55 6.32
N HIS A 64 8.23 8.14 5.61
CA HIS A 64 9.08 9.07 4.87
C HIS A 64 9.49 8.46 3.52
N GLN A 65 9.41 9.27 2.47
CA GLN A 65 9.79 8.86 1.11
C GLN A 65 11.30 8.90 0.94
N ASP A 66 11.88 7.87 0.31
CA ASP A 66 13.30 7.74 -0.04
C ASP A 66 14.29 7.91 1.13
N ASP A 67 13.81 7.76 2.35
CA ASP A 67 14.52 8.05 3.60
C ASP A 67 15.95 7.44 3.71
N PRO A 68 16.23 6.21 3.23
CA PRO A 68 17.53 5.58 3.43
C PRO A 68 18.57 5.95 2.38
N PHE A 69 18.25 6.78 1.38
CA PHE A 69 19.16 7.02 0.26
C PHE A 69 19.89 8.34 0.33
N TYR A 70 19.21 9.35 0.77
CA TYR A 70 19.75 10.71 0.86
C TYR A 70 18.94 11.57 1.83
N GLY A 71 19.60 12.60 2.33
CA GLY A 71 18.99 13.68 3.09
C GLY A 71 19.56 15.02 2.64
N LEU A 72 19.33 16.08 3.40
CA LEU A 72 19.77 17.43 3.01
C LEU A 72 21.30 17.59 2.98
N THR A 73 22.04 16.78 3.74
CA THR A 73 23.49 16.92 3.93
C THR A 73 24.29 15.65 3.62
N TRP A 74 23.62 14.57 3.20
CA TRP A 74 24.26 13.28 2.97
C TRP A 74 23.55 12.53 1.83
N ALA A 75 24.24 11.56 1.22
CA ALA A 75 23.69 10.62 0.26
C ALA A 75 24.41 9.27 0.39
N TYR A 76 23.64 8.17 0.28
CA TYR A 76 24.13 6.79 0.29
C TYR A 76 25.04 6.42 1.48
N GLN A 77 24.85 7.08 2.60
CA GLN A 77 25.56 6.74 3.84
C GLN A 77 24.86 5.55 4.49
N GLN A 78 25.62 4.51 4.81
CA GLN A 78 25.09 3.28 5.38
C GLN A 78 24.31 3.55 6.68
N ASP A 79 23.12 2.94 6.77
CA ASP A 79 22.21 3.04 7.93
C ASP A 79 21.81 4.47 8.34
N SER A 80 22.01 5.46 7.45
CA SER A 80 21.53 6.82 7.64
C SER A 80 20.07 6.96 7.22
N SER A 81 19.39 7.89 7.87
CA SER A 81 18.02 8.32 7.66
C SER A 81 17.89 9.67 8.32
N ASP A 82 17.32 10.66 7.62
CA ASP A 82 17.10 11.98 8.23
C ASP A 82 16.17 11.86 9.45
N VAL A 83 15.16 10.98 9.40
CA VAL A 83 14.27 10.67 10.53
C VAL A 83 15.07 10.14 11.71
N LYS A 84 15.85 9.07 11.51
CA LYS A 84 16.67 8.46 12.56
C LYS A 84 17.74 9.43 13.10
N ASN A 85 18.33 10.23 12.25
CA ASN A 85 19.34 11.20 12.64
C ASN A 85 18.77 12.31 13.53
N VAL A 86 17.44 12.58 13.47
CA VAL A 86 16.74 13.54 14.34
C VAL A 86 16.25 12.89 15.62
N CYS A 87 15.53 11.76 15.54
CA CYS A 87 14.82 11.20 16.70
C CYS A 87 15.38 9.85 17.21
N GLY A 88 16.41 9.30 16.57
CA GLY A 88 17.04 8.04 17.00
C GLY A 88 16.35 6.77 16.51
N ASP A 89 15.25 6.89 15.76
CA ASP A 89 14.45 5.76 15.24
C ASP A 89 14.13 5.94 13.77
N TYR A 90 13.85 4.84 13.06
CA TYR A 90 13.43 4.88 11.66
C TYR A 90 11.93 5.18 11.53
N PRO A 91 11.48 5.69 10.37
CA PRO A 91 10.04 5.75 10.08
C PRO A 91 9.43 4.33 10.12
N ALA A 92 8.18 4.23 10.55
CA ALA A 92 7.43 2.96 10.52
C ALA A 92 7.13 2.50 9.09
N VAL A 93 6.84 3.46 8.21
CA VAL A 93 6.55 3.23 6.78
C VAL A 93 7.64 3.88 5.94
N MET A 94 8.23 3.13 5.03
CA MET A 94 9.27 3.64 4.14
C MET A 94 8.75 3.63 2.70
N GLY A 95 8.77 4.80 2.08
CA GLY A 95 8.33 5.00 0.70
C GLY A 95 9.48 4.85 -0.29
N PHE A 96 9.19 4.28 -1.46
CA PHE A 96 10.11 4.12 -2.58
C PHE A 96 9.46 4.51 -3.89
N GLU A 97 10.24 5.08 -4.81
CA GLU A 97 9.78 5.54 -6.12
C GLU A 97 10.33 4.68 -7.26
N LEU A 98 9.47 4.27 -8.19
CA LEU A 98 9.85 3.40 -9.30
C LEU A 98 9.86 4.07 -10.70
N GLY A 99 9.54 5.36 -10.81
CA GLY A 99 9.61 6.06 -12.10
C GLY A 99 10.98 5.88 -12.77
N GLY A 100 11.00 5.51 -14.06
CA GLY A 100 12.18 5.14 -14.82
C GLY A 100 12.40 3.64 -14.98
N ILE A 101 11.81 2.80 -14.11
CA ILE A 101 11.92 1.33 -14.25
C ILE A 101 11.33 0.86 -15.57
N GLU A 102 10.26 1.48 -16.03
CA GLU A 102 9.59 1.21 -17.29
C GLU A 102 10.49 1.40 -18.51
N MET A 103 11.47 2.30 -18.40
CA MET A 103 12.45 2.54 -19.45
C MET A 103 13.60 1.52 -19.45
N GLY A 104 13.74 0.73 -18.39
CA GLY A 104 14.92 -0.08 -18.15
C GLY A 104 16.11 0.77 -17.66
N ASP A 105 15.84 1.94 -17.09
CA ASP A 105 16.85 2.77 -16.45
C ASP A 105 17.48 2.02 -15.27
N VAL A 106 18.71 2.36 -14.92
CA VAL A 106 19.40 1.76 -13.75
C VAL A 106 19.07 2.48 -12.44
N LYS A 107 18.40 3.65 -12.54
CA LYS A 107 18.05 4.52 -11.42
C LYS A 107 16.62 5.05 -11.60
N SER A 108 15.95 5.27 -10.48
CA SER A 108 14.66 5.95 -10.46
C SER A 108 14.76 7.42 -10.90
N LEU A 109 13.61 8.05 -11.08
CA LEU A 109 13.52 9.48 -11.37
C LEU A 109 14.19 10.35 -10.28
N ASP A 110 14.25 9.87 -9.05
CA ASP A 110 14.95 10.50 -7.92
C ASP A 110 16.45 10.14 -7.87
N SER A 111 16.97 9.56 -8.96
CA SER A 111 18.38 9.17 -9.11
C SER A 111 18.85 8.05 -8.18
N VAL A 112 17.93 7.29 -7.58
CA VAL A 112 18.22 6.16 -6.72
C VAL A 112 18.41 4.89 -7.57
N PRO A 113 19.54 4.16 -7.44
CA PRO A 113 19.71 2.88 -8.12
C PRO A 113 18.63 1.88 -7.69
N PHE A 114 17.98 1.20 -8.65
CA PHE A 114 16.94 0.22 -8.34
C PHE A 114 17.44 -0.94 -7.47
N THR A 115 18.71 -1.33 -7.60
CA THR A 115 19.35 -2.31 -6.70
C THR A 115 19.36 -1.85 -5.26
N LYS A 116 19.56 -0.53 -5.01
CA LYS A 116 19.51 0.05 -3.67
C LYS A 116 18.09 0.09 -3.11
N ILE A 117 17.10 0.35 -3.96
CA ILE A 117 15.68 0.27 -3.55
C ILE A 117 15.36 -1.15 -3.06
N THR A 118 15.74 -2.19 -3.82
CA THR A 118 15.58 -3.59 -3.39
C THR A 118 16.29 -3.88 -2.07
N GLU A 119 17.56 -3.48 -1.92
CA GLU A 119 18.34 -3.71 -0.70
C GLU A 119 17.68 -3.07 0.53
N GLU A 120 17.31 -1.80 0.46
CA GLU A 120 16.74 -1.07 1.61
C GLU A 120 15.30 -1.47 1.91
N ALA A 121 14.50 -1.83 0.90
CA ALA A 121 13.17 -2.39 1.10
C ALA A 121 13.25 -3.70 1.90
N ILE A 122 14.13 -4.62 1.52
CA ILE A 122 14.36 -5.88 2.24
C ILE A 122 14.85 -5.60 3.67
N LYS A 123 15.82 -4.68 3.84
CA LYS A 123 16.33 -4.31 5.18
C LYS A 123 15.23 -3.73 6.06
N HIS A 124 14.41 -2.81 5.53
CA HIS A 124 13.34 -2.19 6.30
C HIS A 124 12.28 -3.22 6.72
N TYR A 125 11.88 -4.10 5.80
CA TYR A 125 11.00 -5.21 6.11
C TYR A 125 11.56 -6.12 7.21
N ASN A 126 12.84 -6.49 7.11
CA ASN A 126 13.51 -7.34 8.10
C ASN A 126 13.64 -6.67 9.48
N ARG A 127 13.64 -5.34 9.55
CA ARG A 127 13.52 -4.58 10.81
C ARG A 127 12.10 -4.58 11.38
N GLY A 128 11.12 -5.14 10.66
CA GLY A 128 9.71 -5.11 11.01
C GLY A 128 8.96 -3.87 10.49
N GLY A 129 9.56 -3.08 9.62
CA GLY A 129 8.93 -1.93 8.98
C GLY A 129 7.94 -2.30 7.89
N ILE A 130 7.23 -1.31 7.40
CA ILE A 130 6.22 -1.42 6.33
C ILE A 130 6.71 -0.64 5.10
N ILE A 131 6.40 -1.15 3.92
CA ILE A 131 6.85 -0.58 2.64
C ILE A 131 5.66 -0.04 1.87
N THR A 132 5.81 1.17 1.32
CA THR A 132 4.91 1.72 0.29
C THR A 132 5.71 2.08 -0.96
N ILE A 133 5.11 1.87 -2.12
CA ILE A 133 5.75 2.10 -3.42
C ILE A 133 4.86 2.98 -4.26
N SER A 134 5.39 4.10 -4.73
CA SER A 134 4.82 4.94 -5.76
C SER A 134 5.44 4.66 -7.13
N TRP A 135 4.73 4.95 -8.18
CA TRP A 135 5.21 4.84 -9.54
C TRP A 135 4.77 6.05 -10.35
N HIS A 136 5.74 6.86 -10.77
CA HIS A 136 5.55 7.99 -11.67
C HIS A 136 6.07 7.60 -13.07
N PRO A 137 5.38 6.72 -13.81
CA PRO A 137 5.88 6.31 -15.12
C PRO A 137 5.89 7.49 -16.08
N ARG A 138 6.90 7.50 -16.94
CA ARG A 138 7.03 8.48 -18.00
C ARG A 138 5.81 8.46 -18.92
N ASN A 139 5.60 9.52 -19.66
CA ASN A 139 4.57 9.55 -20.69
C ASN A 139 4.97 8.62 -21.86
N PRO A 140 4.24 7.52 -22.11
CA PRO A 140 4.63 6.54 -23.13
C PRO A 140 4.55 7.06 -24.57
N VAL A 141 3.79 8.13 -24.80
CA VAL A 141 3.62 8.75 -26.14
C VAL A 141 4.77 9.67 -26.48
N THR A 142 5.21 10.49 -25.53
CA THR A 142 6.21 11.55 -25.75
C THR A 142 7.63 11.15 -25.35
N THR A 143 7.80 10.03 -24.63
CA THR A 143 9.11 9.54 -24.24
C THR A 143 9.88 8.96 -25.41
N ILE A 144 11.15 9.36 -25.55
CA ILE A 144 12.10 8.81 -26.53
C ILE A 144 12.63 7.48 -26.02
N ASP A 145 12.47 6.43 -26.82
CA ASP A 145 12.95 5.09 -26.46
C ASP A 145 14.48 5.00 -26.45
N GLY A 146 15.02 4.36 -25.42
CA GLY A 146 16.46 4.08 -25.30
C GLY A 146 17.33 5.27 -24.86
N GLY A 147 16.76 6.42 -24.56
CA GLY A 147 17.50 7.66 -24.30
C GLY A 147 17.43 8.22 -22.87
N GLY A 148 16.71 7.60 -21.97
CA GLY A 148 16.44 8.25 -20.68
C GLY A 148 15.79 9.64 -20.89
N LEU A 149 16.10 10.61 -20.01
CA LEU A 149 15.69 12.00 -20.19
C LEU A 149 16.74 12.83 -20.97
N ALA A 150 17.80 12.21 -21.49
CA ALA A 150 18.84 12.91 -22.22
C ALA A 150 18.28 13.55 -23.49
N GLY A 151 18.39 14.86 -23.60
CA GLY A 151 17.88 15.64 -24.73
C GLY A 151 16.42 16.03 -24.65
N GLN A 152 15.65 15.55 -23.67
CA GLN A 152 14.28 15.99 -23.40
C GLN A 152 14.28 17.19 -22.43
N LYS A 153 13.35 18.11 -22.64
CA LYS A 153 13.12 19.24 -21.72
C LYS A 153 12.02 18.86 -20.72
N PHE A 154 12.21 19.20 -19.47
CA PHE A 154 11.12 19.04 -18.51
C PHE A 154 9.94 19.96 -18.89
N PRO A 155 8.67 19.49 -18.89
CA PRO A 155 8.19 18.17 -18.48
C PRO A 155 8.20 17.09 -19.57
N GLU A 156 8.73 17.36 -20.78
CA GLU A 156 8.69 16.45 -21.95
C GLU A 156 9.14 15.02 -21.58
N GLY A 157 8.31 14.04 -21.95
CA GLY A 157 8.56 12.62 -21.69
C GLY A 157 8.51 12.18 -20.23
N THR A 158 8.19 13.06 -19.29
CA THR A 158 8.02 12.72 -17.87
C THR A 158 6.57 12.39 -17.53
N ALA A 159 6.30 11.98 -16.28
CA ALA A 159 4.93 11.82 -15.78
C ALA A 159 4.10 13.12 -15.87
N TRP A 160 4.77 14.26 -15.80
CA TRP A 160 4.18 15.62 -15.87
C TRP A 160 4.00 16.13 -17.31
N ASP A 161 4.33 15.34 -18.30
CA ASP A 161 4.05 15.71 -19.68
C ASP A 161 2.58 15.45 -20.03
N VAL A 162 1.81 16.53 -20.02
CA VAL A 162 0.36 16.55 -20.28
C VAL A 162 0.03 17.17 -21.65
N THR A 163 1.00 17.22 -22.56
CA THR A 163 0.83 17.80 -23.90
C THR A 163 -0.09 16.98 -24.78
N ASP A 164 -0.22 15.68 -24.51
CA ASP A 164 -1.18 14.78 -25.16
C ASP A 164 -2.29 14.42 -24.15
N SER A 165 -3.52 14.78 -24.46
CA SER A 165 -4.69 14.54 -23.61
C SER A 165 -5.33 13.15 -23.80
N ALA A 166 -4.75 12.28 -24.61
CA ALA A 166 -5.29 10.95 -24.92
C ALA A 166 -4.31 9.80 -24.62
N VAL A 167 -3.31 10.06 -23.78
CA VAL A 167 -2.26 9.06 -23.45
C VAL A 167 -2.87 7.77 -22.93
N VAL A 168 -3.77 7.86 -21.95
CA VAL A 168 -4.42 6.68 -21.35
C VAL A 168 -5.11 5.86 -22.44
N LYS A 169 -5.94 6.47 -23.28
CA LYS A 169 -6.60 5.78 -24.39
C LYS A 169 -5.61 5.06 -25.32
N LYS A 170 -4.46 5.68 -25.58
CA LYS A 170 -3.43 5.14 -26.48
C LYS A 170 -2.67 3.94 -25.90
N VAL A 171 -2.62 3.78 -24.57
CA VAL A 171 -1.97 2.63 -23.92
C VAL A 171 -2.91 1.48 -23.60
N LEU A 172 -4.23 1.71 -23.61
CA LEU A 172 -5.22 0.66 -23.42
C LEU A 172 -5.24 -0.36 -24.57
N PRO A 173 -5.83 -1.56 -24.41
CA PRO A 173 -5.93 -2.55 -25.46
C PRO A 173 -6.51 -1.99 -26.76
N GLY A 174 -5.79 -2.19 -27.88
CA GLY A 174 -6.11 -1.63 -29.19
C GLY A 174 -5.57 -0.21 -29.43
N GLY A 175 -4.96 0.42 -28.45
CA GLY A 175 -4.27 1.70 -28.61
C GLY A 175 -2.88 1.57 -29.26
N GLU A 176 -2.40 2.64 -29.88
CA GLU A 176 -1.15 2.69 -30.64
C GLU A 176 0.10 2.34 -29.79
N TYR A 177 0.08 2.67 -28.49
CA TYR A 177 1.19 2.47 -27.57
C TYR A 177 0.97 1.30 -26.61
N HIS A 178 -0.04 0.45 -26.85
CA HIS A 178 -0.36 -0.68 -25.98
C HIS A 178 0.83 -1.64 -25.81
N GLU A 179 1.45 -2.08 -26.90
CA GLU A 179 2.59 -3.02 -26.85
C GLU A 179 3.81 -2.43 -26.12
N LYS A 180 4.08 -1.14 -26.32
CA LYS A 180 5.11 -0.43 -25.54
C LYS A 180 4.79 -0.46 -24.05
N PHE A 181 3.54 -0.18 -23.69
CA PHE A 181 3.12 -0.16 -22.30
C PHE A 181 3.09 -1.56 -21.67
N GLN A 182 2.77 -2.61 -22.42
CA GLN A 182 2.93 -4.00 -21.98
C GLN A 182 4.39 -4.31 -21.60
N THR A 183 5.34 -3.86 -22.41
CA THR A 183 6.77 -3.99 -22.12
C THR A 183 7.14 -3.26 -20.81
N TRP A 184 6.57 -2.08 -20.58
CA TRP A 184 6.77 -1.29 -19.37
C TRP A 184 6.22 -2.00 -18.13
N MET A 185 5.01 -2.56 -18.23
CA MET A 185 4.42 -3.35 -17.14
C MET A 185 5.24 -4.61 -16.84
N GLN A 186 5.85 -5.25 -17.86
CA GLN A 186 6.72 -6.40 -17.63
C GLN A 186 7.97 -6.00 -16.84
N ARG A 187 8.61 -4.87 -17.15
CA ARG A 187 9.77 -4.38 -16.39
C ARG A 187 9.41 -4.03 -14.94
N LEU A 188 8.23 -3.44 -14.73
CA LEU A 188 7.70 -3.23 -13.37
C LEU A 188 7.54 -4.55 -12.63
N SER A 189 6.91 -5.55 -13.26
CA SER A 189 6.73 -6.90 -12.71
C SER A 189 8.07 -7.56 -12.36
N ASP A 190 9.03 -7.51 -13.28
CA ASP A 190 10.38 -8.07 -13.07
C ASP A 190 11.08 -7.44 -11.86
N PHE A 191 10.96 -6.13 -11.68
CA PHE A 191 11.51 -5.45 -10.50
C PHE A 191 10.79 -5.87 -9.22
N LEU A 192 9.46 -5.82 -9.19
CA LEU A 192 8.68 -6.19 -8.01
C LEU A 192 8.94 -7.64 -7.57
N ALA A 193 9.26 -8.53 -8.52
CA ALA A 193 9.64 -9.91 -8.23
C ALA A 193 10.97 -10.04 -7.47
N THR A 194 11.79 -8.99 -7.40
CA THR A 194 13.03 -8.97 -6.60
C THR A 194 12.79 -8.74 -5.11
N LEU A 195 11.60 -8.25 -4.72
CA LEU A 195 11.23 -7.97 -3.33
C LEU A 195 10.88 -9.26 -2.59
N LYS A 196 11.92 -9.99 -2.19
CA LYS A 196 11.81 -11.27 -1.48
C LYS A 196 12.78 -11.32 -0.30
N THR A 197 12.40 -12.07 0.72
CA THR A 197 13.29 -12.44 1.82
C THR A 197 14.42 -13.36 1.34
N SER A 198 15.42 -13.59 2.20
CA SER A 198 16.49 -14.57 1.93
C SER A 198 15.95 -16.00 1.74
N GLU A 199 14.80 -16.30 2.31
CA GLU A 199 14.09 -17.58 2.17
C GLU A 199 13.26 -17.67 0.89
N GLY A 200 13.18 -16.57 0.11
CA GLY A 200 12.42 -16.49 -1.14
C GLY A 200 10.94 -16.14 -0.96
N GLU A 201 10.51 -15.78 0.26
CA GLU A 201 9.15 -15.33 0.52
C GLU A 201 8.92 -13.92 -0.02
N LYS A 202 7.77 -13.68 -0.64
CA LYS A 202 7.40 -12.37 -1.16
C LYS A 202 7.18 -11.39 0.00
N ILE A 203 7.82 -10.24 -0.08
CA ILE A 203 7.63 -9.14 0.87
C ILE A 203 6.33 -8.42 0.53
N PRO A 204 5.38 -8.25 1.48
CA PRO A 204 4.17 -7.47 1.24
C PRO A 204 4.48 -5.97 1.26
N PHE A 205 3.81 -5.24 0.37
CA PHE A 205 3.93 -3.79 0.28
C PHE A 205 2.64 -3.14 -0.21
N MET A 206 2.46 -1.87 0.12
CA MET A 206 1.41 -1.03 -0.43
C MET A 206 1.89 -0.48 -1.78
N PHE A 207 1.11 -0.68 -2.85
CA PHE A 207 1.41 -0.14 -4.17
C PHE A 207 0.41 0.95 -4.53
N ARG A 208 0.91 2.10 -4.92
CA ARG A 208 0.13 3.32 -5.15
C ARG A 208 0.35 3.85 -6.58
N PRO A 209 -0.15 3.13 -7.60
CA PRO A 209 -0.10 3.60 -8.97
C PRO A 209 -1.16 4.69 -9.20
N TRP A 210 -0.94 5.54 -10.20
CA TRP A 210 -1.94 6.51 -10.69
C TRP A 210 -2.51 7.43 -9.62
N HIS A 211 -1.69 7.75 -8.60
CA HIS A 211 -2.05 8.66 -7.50
C HIS A 211 -2.32 10.08 -8.00
N GLU A 212 -2.89 10.93 -7.14
CA GLU A 212 -3.24 12.32 -7.45
C GLU A 212 -4.10 12.49 -8.72
N ASN A 213 -4.86 11.46 -9.08
CA ASN A 213 -5.68 11.41 -10.29
C ASN A 213 -6.79 12.47 -10.36
N SER A 214 -7.12 13.11 -9.24
CA SER A 214 -8.04 14.24 -9.15
C SER A 214 -7.45 15.56 -9.65
N GLY A 215 -6.11 15.61 -9.85
CA GLY A 215 -5.39 16.69 -10.50
C GLY A 215 -5.23 16.44 -12.01
N SER A 216 -4.55 17.38 -12.68
CA SER A 216 -4.30 17.30 -14.13
C SER A 216 -2.85 17.59 -14.48
N TRP A 217 -1.94 17.34 -13.55
CA TRP A 217 -0.49 17.50 -13.72
C TRP A 217 0.25 16.22 -14.10
N PHE A 218 -0.43 15.07 -14.03
CA PHE A 218 0.07 13.80 -14.56
C PHE A 218 -0.73 13.38 -15.78
N TRP A 219 -0.14 12.64 -16.73
CA TRP A 219 -0.80 12.19 -17.95
C TRP A 219 -2.01 11.25 -17.71
N TRP A 220 -2.19 10.72 -16.51
CA TRP A 220 -3.38 9.96 -16.07
C TRP A 220 -4.38 10.79 -15.28
N GLY A 221 -4.20 12.11 -15.23
CA GLY A 221 -5.00 13.03 -14.44
C GLY A 221 -6.41 13.24 -14.97
N GLU A 222 -7.22 13.93 -14.18
CA GLU A 222 -8.66 14.09 -14.37
C GLU A 222 -9.06 14.60 -15.77
N LYS A 223 -8.36 15.62 -16.29
CA LYS A 223 -8.69 16.22 -17.59
C LYS A 223 -8.02 15.49 -18.77
N LEU A 224 -7.21 14.47 -18.53
CA LEU A 224 -6.36 13.77 -19.50
C LEU A 224 -6.94 12.40 -19.89
N CYS A 225 -7.93 11.91 -19.17
CA CYS A 225 -8.64 10.67 -19.49
C CYS A 225 -10.03 10.65 -18.84
N THR A 226 -10.94 9.85 -19.41
CA THR A 226 -12.26 9.63 -18.80
C THR A 226 -12.15 8.76 -17.56
N VAL A 227 -13.24 8.68 -16.78
CA VAL A 227 -13.33 7.79 -15.61
C VAL A 227 -13.13 6.32 -16.03
N GLU A 228 -13.76 5.92 -17.14
CA GLU A 228 -13.68 4.56 -17.68
C GLU A 228 -12.24 4.23 -18.14
N GLU A 229 -11.58 5.16 -18.80
CA GLU A 229 -10.19 5.00 -19.23
C GLU A 229 -9.24 4.88 -18.03
N TYR A 230 -9.43 5.69 -17.00
CA TYR A 230 -8.64 5.59 -15.76
C TYR A 230 -8.83 4.22 -15.07
N LYS A 231 -10.10 3.78 -14.92
CA LYS A 231 -10.40 2.46 -14.33
C LYS A 231 -9.84 1.32 -15.17
N ALA A 232 -9.89 1.43 -16.49
CA ALA A 232 -9.30 0.44 -17.38
C ALA A 232 -7.77 0.39 -17.26
N LEU A 233 -7.10 1.55 -17.13
CA LEU A 233 -5.66 1.64 -16.87
C LEU A 233 -5.28 0.97 -15.55
N TRP A 234 -6.04 1.24 -14.48
CA TRP A 234 -5.86 0.60 -13.17
C TRP A 234 -5.97 -0.91 -13.28
N ASN A 235 -7.08 -1.39 -13.85
CA ASN A 235 -7.36 -2.82 -13.97
C ASN A 235 -6.31 -3.52 -14.81
N MET A 236 -5.85 -2.92 -15.91
CA MET A 236 -4.83 -3.50 -16.79
C MET A 236 -3.52 -3.78 -16.04
N VAL A 237 -3.06 -2.86 -15.19
CA VAL A 237 -1.84 -3.05 -14.39
C VAL A 237 -2.07 -4.08 -13.29
N GLN A 238 -3.21 -4.01 -12.60
CA GLN A 238 -3.53 -4.95 -11.54
C GLN A 238 -3.69 -6.38 -12.06
N ASP A 239 -4.43 -6.57 -13.14
CA ASP A 239 -4.64 -7.88 -13.75
C ASP A 239 -3.30 -8.49 -14.23
N LYS A 240 -2.41 -7.67 -14.82
CA LYS A 240 -1.06 -8.12 -15.21
C LYS A 240 -0.27 -8.63 -14.00
N LEU A 241 -0.18 -7.83 -12.94
CA LEU A 241 0.58 -8.23 -11.75
C LEU A 241 -0.05 -9.44 -11.03
N GLN A 242 -1.37 -9.54 -10.98
CA GLN A 242 -2.06 -10.72 -10.46
C GLN A 242 -1.78 -11.98 -11.31
N ALA A 243 -1.79 -11.85 -12.65
CA ALA A 243 -1.45 -12.94 -13.57
C ALA A 243 0.01 -13.39 -13.42
N ASP A 244 0.92 -12.47 -13.09
CA ASP A 244 2.32 -12.78 -12.76
C ASP A 244 2.50 -13.38 -11.36
N GLY A 245 1.40 -13.55 -10.62
CA GLY A 245 1.38 -14.23 -9.33
C GLY A 245 1.61 -13.35 -8.11
N PHE A 246 1.50 -12.02 -8.22
CA PHE A 246 1.61 -11.12 -7.06
C PHE A 246 0.32 -11.18 -6.22
N ASP A 247 0.41 -11.81 -5.06
CA ASP A 247 -0.63 -11.94 -4.03
C ASP A 247 -0.25 -11.19 -2.73
N ASN A 248 0.82 -10.42 -2.80
CA ASN A 248 1.44 -9.69 -1.69
C ASN A 248 1.29 -8.16 -1.80
N ILE A 249 0.53 -7.66 -2.76
CA ILE A 249 0.32 -6.23 -3.01
C ILE A 249 -0.96 -5.77 -2.31
N VAL A 250 -0.86 -4.74 -1.48
CA VAL A 250 -1.97 -3.94 -0.96
C VAL A 250 -2.17 -2.76 -1.91
N TRP A 251 -3.30 -2.72 -2.61
CA TRP A 251 -3.59 -1.73 -3.64
C TRP A 251 -4.13 -0.44 -3.04
N ALA A 252 -3.41 0.66 -3.19
CA ALA A 252 -3.73 1.95 -2.60
C ALA A 252 -4.18 2.96 -3.67
N TYR A 253 -5.45 3.38 -3.59
CA TYR A 253 -6.02 4.46 -4.39
C TYR A 253 -5.90 5.77 -3.63
N SER A 254 -5.22 6.78 -4.19
CA SER A 254 -4.96 8.05 -3.50
C SER A 254 -5.10 9.26 -4.42
N PRO A 255 -6.29 9.87 -4.51
CA PRO A 255 -6.44 11.19 -5.12
C PRO A 255 -5.82 12.29 -4.24
N GLY A 256 -5.59 13.47 -4.82
CA GLY A 256 -5.12 14.64 -4.07
C GLY A 256 -6.23 15.23 -3.18
N CYS A 257 -5.83 15.82 -2.06
CA CYS A 257 -6.71 16.61 -1.19
C CYS A 257 -7.36 17.78 -1.94
N GLN A 258 -8.60 18.05 -1.66
CA GLN A 258 -9.38 19.08 -2.34
C GLN A 258 -10.11 19.97 -1.34
N ASP A 259 -10.37 21.21 -1.75
CA ASP A 259 -11.30 22.05 -1.00
C ASP A 259 -12.72 21.49 -1.14
N HIS A 260 -13.40 21.35 0.01
CA HIS A 260 -14.78 20.82 0.07
C HIS A 260 -14.94 19.40 -0.53
N LEU A 261 -14.00 18.50 -0.29
CA LEU A 261 -14.08 17.10 -0.71
C LEU A 261 -15.42 16.49 -0.26
N THR A 262 -16.07 15.74 -1.15
CA THR A 262 -17.25 14.91 -0.86
C THR A 262 -16.96 13.44 -1.09
N ALA A 263 -17.77 12.53 -0.55
CA ALA A 263 -17.64 11.09 -0.79
C ALA A 263 -17.74 10.74 -2.28
N GLU A 264 -18.67 11.36 -3.01
CA GLU A 264 -18.83 11.18 -4.46
C GLU A 264 -17.56 11.61 -5.20
N ARG A 265 -16.97 12.75 -4.80
CA ARG A 265 -15.76 13.27 -5.44
C ARG A 265 -14.54 12.40 -5.14
N LEU A 266 -14.43 11.88 -3.91
CA LEU A 266 -13.38 10.92 -3.53
C LEU A 266 -13.47 9.63 -4.36
N LEU A 267 -14.69 9.16 -4.65
CA LEU A 267 -14.95 7.92 -5.37
C LEU A 267 -15.16 8.08 -6.88
N ASP A 268 -15.06 9.28 -7.43
CA ASP A 268 -15.32 9.56 -8.84
C ASP A 268 -14.56 8.59 -9.78
N ARG A 269 -13.27 8.38 -9.51
CA ARG A 269 -12.39 7.49 -10.27
C ARG A 269 -12.06 6.17 -9.57
N TYR A 270 -12.74 5.88 -8.45
CA TYR A 270 -12.47 4.69 -7.66
C TYR A 270 -12.68 3.40 -8.47
N PRO A 271 -11.65 2.53 -8.56
CA PRO A 271 -11.73 1.33 -9.39
C PRO A 271 -12.76 0.29 -8.96
N GLY A 272 -13.09 0.25 -7.67
CA GLY A 272 -14.04 -0.68 -7.08
C GLY A 272 -13.51 -1.38 -5.83
N ASP A 273 -14.42 -1.94 -5.03
CA ASP A 273 -14.07 -2.57 -3.75
C ASP A 273 -13.25 -3.85 -3.91
N ASP A 274 -13.38 -4.53 -5.04
CA ASP A 274 -12.61 -5.72 -5.40
C ASP A 274 -11.22 -5.39 -5.96
N ARG A 275 -10.94 -4.10 -6.21
CA ARG A 275 -9.71 -3.61 -6.82
C ARG A 275 -8.83 -2.80 -5.88
N VAL A 276 -9.34 -2.33 -4.78
CA VAL A 276 -8.66 -1.42 -3.85
C VAL A 276 -8.73 -1.98 -2.44
N ASP A 277 -7.61 -1.94 -1.73
CA ASP A 277 -7.49 -2.35 -0.32
C ASP A 277 -7.39 -1.14 0.62
N MET A 278 -6.80 -0.05 0.13
CA MET A 278 -6.55 1.18 0.87
C MET A 278 -7.04 2.39 0.09
N ILE A 279 -7.69 3.33 0.77
CA ILE A 279 -8.02 4.64 0.22
C ILE A 279 -7.14 5.68 0.92
N GLY A 280 -6.40 6.44 0.14
CA GLY A 280 -5.51 7.50 0.62
C GLY A 280 -5.87 8.87 0.10
N LEU A 281 -5.17 9.88 0.62
CA LEU A 281 -5.18 11.25 0.11
C LEU A 281 -3.77 11.81 0.14
N ASP A 282 -3.44 12.66 -0.84
CA ASP A 282 -2.17 13.37 -0.93
C ASP A 282 -2.43 14.87 -0.73
N GLY A 283 -1.82 15.47 0.31
CA GLY A 283 -2.12 16.86 0.68
C GLY A 283 -0.96 17.62 1.26
N TYR A 284 -0.62 18.77 0.66
CA TYR A 284 0.55 19.58 1.00
C TYR A 284 0.19 20.99 1.46
N GLN A 285 1.05 21.55 2.31
CA GLN A 285 1.15 22.98 2.57
C GLN A 285 2.28 23.56 1.70
N TRP A 286 1.91 24.31 0.68
CA TRP A 286 2.89 24.82 -0.29
C TRP A 286 3.53 26.14 0.13
N ASN A 287 2.80 26.99 0.85
CA ASN A 287 3.26 28.31 1.22
C ASN A 287 3.24 28.52 2.73
N PRO A 288 4.17 29.36 3.26
CA PRO A 288 4.06 29.83 4.64
C PRO A 288 2.78 30.66 4.82
N GLY A 289 2.21 30.62 6.02
CA GLY A 289 0.96 31.34 6.34
C GLY A 289 -0.32 30.64 5.93
N GLU A 290 -0.26 29.47 5.27
CA GLU A 290 -1.44 28.64 4.93
C GLU A 290 -1.82 27.64 6.04
N LYS A 291 -1.24 27.77 7.22
CA LYS A 291 -1.42 26.84 8.35
C LYS A 291 -2.88 26.52 8.64
N ASP A 292 -3.69 27.54 8.91
CA ASP A 292 -5.09 27.34 9.30
C ASP A 292 -5.92 26.74 8.15
N ALA A 293 -5.65 27.16 6.92
CA ALA A 293 -6.29 26.62 5.72
C ALA A 293 -5.88 25.14 5.51
N PHE A 294 -4.60 24.80 5.68
CA PHE A 294 -4.11 23.43 5.60
C PHE A 294 -4.75 22.53 6.66
N ILE A 295 -4.79 22.96 7.93
CA ILE A 295 -5.43 22.22 9.01
C ILE A 295 -6.93 21.99 8.71
N ALA A 296 -7.65 23.05 8.33
CA ALA A 296 -9.08 22.97 8.05
C ALA A 296 -9.38 22.02 6.88
N ARG A 297 -8.65 22.16 5.76
CA ARG A 297 -8.77 21.30 4.58
C ARG A 297 -8.43 19.86 4.91
N THR A 298 -7.30 19.61 5.58
CA THR A 298 -6.86 18.27 5.94
C THR A 298 -7.88 17.57 6.84
N LYS A 299 -8.39 18.23 7.87
CA LYS A 299 -9.44 17.68 8.74
C LYS A 299 -10.69 17.31 7.96
N GLN A 300 -11.20 18.21 7.13
CA GLN A 300 -12.40 17.98 6.34
C GLN A 300 -12.21 16.80 5.36
N ASN A 301 -11.03 16.72 4.71
CA ASN A 301 -10.71 15.65 3.81
C ASN A 301 -10.57 14.29 4.53
N LEU A 302 -9.91 14.27 5.70
CA LEU A 302 -9.75 13.04 6.50
C LEU A 302 -11.07 12.55 7.10
N GLU A 303 -11.98 13.46 7.44
CA GLU A 303 -13.32 13.08 7.88
C GLU A 303 -14.06 12.31 6.79
N VAL A 304 -14.09 12.84 5.56
CA VAL A 304 -14.70 12.17 4.41
C VAL A 304 -13.98 10.86 4.10
N LEU A 305 -12.65 10.86 4.08
CA LEU A 305 -11.84 9.68 3.83
C LEU A 305 -12.17 8.55 4.80
N CYS A 306 -12.18 8.82 6.10
CA CYS A 306 -12.43 7.79 7.12
C CYS A 306 -13.86 7.24 7.03
N GLN A 307 -14.86 8.10 6.75
CA GLN A 307 -16.25 7.67 6.55
C GLN A 307 -16.37 6.76 5.32
N VAL A 308 -15.78 7.14 4.20
CA VAL A 308 -15.78 6.35 2.96
C VAL A 308 -15.02 5.05 3.15
N ALA A 309 -13.82 5.09 3.73
CA ALA A 309 -13.02 3.89 3.98
C ALA A 309 -13.76 2.89 4.88
N GLN A 310 -14.44 3.37 5.93
CA GLN A 310 -15.27 2.53 6.78
C GLN A 310 -16.44 1.90 6.03
N ALA A 311 -17.15 2.70 5.20
CA ALA A 311 -18.32 2.23 4.43
C ALA A 311 -17.93 1.15 3.40
N HIS A 312 -16.72 1.24 2.84
CA HIS A 312 -16.20 0.32 1.83
C HIS A 312 -15.28 -0.78 2.41
N GLY A 313 -15.06 -0.82 3.74
CA GLY A 313 -14.19 -1.80 4.39
C GLY A 313 -12.71 -1.65 3.98
N LYS A 314 -12.23 -0.40 3.81
CA LYS A 314 -10.87 -0.09 3.36
C LYS A 314 -10.03 0.53 4.47
N ILE A 315 -8.71 0.49 4.30
CA ILE A 315 -7.76 1.12 5.21
C ILE A 315 -7.55 2.59 4.79
N PRO A 316 -7.81 3.58 5.66
CA PRO A 316 -7.54 4.98 5.34
C PRO A 316 -6.08 5.38 5.63
N ALA A 317 -5.51 6.28 4.81
CA ALA A 317 -4.18 6.83 5.00
C ALA A 317 -4.05 8.28 4.46
N LEU A 318 -3.15 9.07 5.01
CA LEU A 318 -2.64 10.29 4.37
C LEU A 318 -1.36 9.91 3.62
N THR A 319 -1.53 9.47 2.39
CA THR A 319 -0.51 8.76 1.61
C THR A 319 0.66 9.62 1.18
N GLU A 320 0.44 10.93 1.08
CA GLU A 320 1.49 11.94 0.98
C GLU A 320 1.09 13.21 1.73
N CYS A 321 2.07 13.82 2.40
CA CYS A 321 1.88 15.14 2.99
C CYS A 321 3.23 15.86 3.13
N GLY A 322 3.18 17.09 3.57
CA GLY A 322 4.37 17.86 3.91
C GLY A 322 4.17 19.35 3.79
N MET A 323 5.13 20.08 4.34
CA MET A 323 5.29 21.50 4.11
C MET A 323 6.56 21.70 3.28
N LYS A 324 6.42 22.34 2.12
CA LYS A 324 7.56 22.61 1.26
C LYS A 324 8.62 23.42 1.97
N ASN A 325 9.86 22.86 2.02
CA ASN A 325 11.04 23.47 2.62
C ASN A 325 10.90 23.80 4.11
N MET A 326 9.92 23.19 4.80
CA MET A 326 9.71 23.28 6.25
C MET A 326 9.97 24.70 6.80
N THR A 327 9.33 25.71 6.20
CA THR A 327 9.54 27.13 6.50
C THR A 327 8.93 27.56 7.84
N GLU A 328 8.07 26.73 8.44
CA GLU A 328 7.48 26.91 9.78
C GLU A 328 8.06 25.85 10.72
N PRO A 329 9.06 26.15 11.55
CA PRO A 329 9.72 25.13 12.38
C PRO A 329 8.78 24.33 13.28
N THR A 330 7.73 24.94 13.79
CA THR A 330 6.74 24.28 14.67
C THR A 330 5.71 23.44 13.91
N TRP A 331 5.86 23.25 12.59
CA TRP A 331 4.86 22.61 11.72
C TRP A 331 4.42 21.22 12.22
N TRP A 332 5.35 20.43 12.70
CA TRP A 332 5.09 19.09 13.20
C TRP A 332 4.06 19.04 14.31
N THR A 333 4.21 19.91 15.31
CA THR A 333 3.38 19.92 16.52
C THR A 333 2.22 20.91 16.45
N SER A 334 2.39 22.01 15.71
CA SER A 334 1.37 23.07 15.66
C SER A 334 0.46 23.01 14.42
N THR A 335 0.81 22.19 13.42
CA THR A 335 0.09 22.09 12.15
C THR A 335 -0.28 20.66 11.81
N LEU A 336 0.72 19.78 11.59
CA LEU A 336 0.46 18.40 11.15
C LEU A 336 -0.27 17.59 12.21
N LEU A 337 0.26 17.52 13.43
CA LEU A 337 -0.34 16.70 14.49
C LEU A 337 -1.80 17.11 14.76
N PRO A 338 -2.13 18.40 14.98
CA PRO A 338 -3.52 18.83 15.16
C PRO A 338 -4.42 18.54 13.95
N ALA A 339 -3.86 18.46 12.73
CA ALA A 339 -4.65 18.17 11.54
C ALA A 339 -5.06 16.68 11.44
N VAL A 340 -4.27 15.76 12.04
CA VAL A 340 -4.42 14.31 11.82
C VAL A 340 -4.81 13.52 13.06
N GLU A 341 -4.47 13.96 14.27
CA GLU A 341 -4.54 13.17 15.52
C GLU A 341 -5.92 12.64 15.91
N ALA A 342 -6.99 13.26 15.38
CA ALA A 342 -8.37 12.85 15.64
C ALA A 342 -8.88 11.73 14.72
N PHE A 343 -8.12 11.35 13.70
CA PHE A 343 -8.57 10.43 12.65
C PHE A 343 -7.84 9.09 12.73
N PRO A 344 -8.57 7.95 12.61
CA PRO A 344 -7.98 6.62 12.69
C PRO A 344 -7.33 6.19 11.36
N ILE A 345 -6.47 7.04 10.79
CA ILE A 345 -5.69 6.70 9.59
C ILE A 345 -4.54 5.77 9.95
N SER A 346 -4.15 4.89 9.02
CA SER A 346 -3.12 3.90 9.26
C SER A 346 -1.72 4.52 9.30
N TYR A 347 -1.44 5.42 8.37
CA TYR A 347 -0.19 6.16 8.33
C TYR A 347 -0.36 7.54 7.68
N LEU A 348 0.61 8.37 7.91
CA LEU A 348 0.90 9.54 7.10
C LEU A 348 2.34 9.42 6.58
N LEU A 349 2.60 9.95 5.38
CA LEU A 349 3.94 9.91 4.79
C LEU A 349 4.34 11.30 4.32
N THR A 350 5.47 11.80 4.83
CA THR A 350 6.06 13.02 4.28
C THR A 350 6.95 12.68 3.07
N TRP A 351 6.87 13.56 2.06
CA TRP A 351 7.66 13.36 0.84
C TRP A 351 9.16 13.52 1.11
N ARG A 352 9.98 13.19 0.13
CA ARG A 352 11.42 13.09 0.23
C ARG A 352 12.13 14.39 0.63
N ASN A 353 13.32 14.25 1.18
CA ASN A 353 14.26 15.34 1.41
C ASN A 353 15.28 15.41 0.26
N TYR A 354 15.25 16.49 -0.51
CA TYR A 354 16.26 16.78 -1.52
C TYR A 354 16.83 18.19 -1.28
N LYS A 355 18.07 18.42 -1.66
CA LYS A 355 18.81 19.65 -1.32
C LYS A 355 18.07 20.97 -1.55
N ASP A 356 17.26 21.05 -2.58
CA ASP A 356 16.54 22.27 -2.98
C ASP A 356 15.03 22.21 -2.63
N GLU A 357 14.53 21.04 -2.24
CA GLU A 357 13.13 20.83 -1.89
C GLU A 357 13.00 19.65 -0.91
N TRP A 358 12.50 19.94 0.29
CA TRP A 358 12.35 18.91 1.33
C TRP A 358 11.03 19.04 2.07
N PHE A 359 10.56 17.91 2.61
CA PHE A 359 9.27 17.80 3.28
C PHE A 359 9.35 17.02 4.61
N GLY A 360 10.45 16.35 4.86
CA GLY A 360 10.72 15.60 6.09
C GLY A 360 11.64 16.34 7.06
N PRO A 361 11.87 15.79 8.27
CA PRO A 361 12.76 16.38 9.25
C PRO A 361 14.22 16.31 8.79
N SER A 362 15.07 17.20 9.33
CA SER A 362 16.52 17.08 9.15
C SER A 362 17.27 17.64 10.35
N PRO A 363 18.37 17.01 10.81
CA PRO A 363 19.16 17.50 11.94
C PRO A 363 19.74 18.92 11.72
N ALA A 364 19.88 19.32 10.46
CA ALA A 364 20.44 20.61 10.09
C ALA A 364 19.39 21.75 10.09
N LYS A 365 18.14 21.48 10.45
CA LYS A 365 17.04 22.42 10.32
C LYS A 365 16.39 22.78 11.67
N PRO A 366 15.81 23.99 11.79
CA PRO A 366 15.19 24.46 13.02
C PRO A 366 13.97 23.66 13.48
N ASP A 367 13.36 22.88 12.61
CA ASP A 367 12.20 22.04 12.90
C ASP A 367 12.54 20.74 13.65
N ALA A 368 13.81 20.35 13.70
CA ALA A 368 14.26 19.10 14.33
C ALA A 368 13.75 18.90 15.78
N PRO A 369 13.80 19.89 16.70
CA PRO A 369 13.26 19.71 18.05
C PRO A 369 11.74 19.44 18.07
N TYR A 370 10.99 20.08 17.20
CA TYR A 370 9.54 19.91 17.10
C TYR A 370 9.17 18.56 16.44
N PHE A 371 10.05 18.03 15.59
CA PHE A 371 9.90 16.65 15.12
C PHE A 371 10.15 15.64 16.22
N VAL A 372 11.08 15.89 17.15
CA VAL A 372 11.28 15.03 18.33
C VAL A 372 10.02 15.03 19.22
N GLU A 373 9.41 16.22 19.45
CA GLU A 373 8.12 16.29 20.16
C GLU A 373 7.00 15.51 19.44
N PHE A 374 6.94 15.59 18.11
CA PHE A 374 6.00 14.80 17.30
C PHE A 374 6.28 13.29 17.43
N TYR A 375 7.55 12.88 17.42
CA TYR A 375 7.98 11.48 17.63
C TYR A 375 7.61 10.94 19.04
N GLU A 376 7.69 11.80 20.08
CA GLU A 376 7.35 11.44 21.45
C GLU A 376 5.84 11.46 21.74
N SER A 377 5.02 11.90 20.78
CA SER A 377 3.57 11.92 20.93
C SER A 377 2.99 10.50 21.00
N GLU A 378 2.08 10.27 21.94
CA GLU A 378 1.32 9.01 22.04
C GLU A 378 0.40 8.76 20.80
N LYS A 379 0.25 9.74 19.92
CA LYS A 379 -0.56 9.65 18.71
C LYS A 379 0.22 9.09 17.51
N THR A 380 1.55 9.06 17.58
CA THR A 380 2.41 8.67 16.46
C THR A 380 3.15 7.38 16.73
N LEU A 381 3.36 6.59 15.69
CA LEU A 381 4.07 5.30 15.78
C LEU A 381 5.27 5.33 14.83
N PHE A 382 6.41 4.91 15.33
CA PHE A 382 7.65 4.76 14.58
C PHE A 382 8.07 3.28 14.52
N LEU A 383 9.22 2.99 13.95
CA LEU A 383 9.64 1.60 13.74
C LEU A 383 9.63 0.79 15.04
N LYS A 384 10.18 1.33 16.15
CA LYS A 384 10.22 0.66 17.46
C LYS A 384 8.86 0.24 17.99
N ASP A 385 7.79 0.98 17.62
CA ASP A 385 6.43 0.78 18.14
C ASP A 385 5.69 -0.34 17.40
N ILE A 386 6.15 -0.68 16.19
CA ILE A 386 5.52 -1.66 15.31
C ILE A 386 6.30 -2.97 15.14
N CYS A 387 7.53 -3.06 15.66
CA CYS A 387 8.43 -4.22 15.52
C CYS A 387 8.16 -5.38 16.49
N LYS A 388 6.99 -5.46 17.12
CA LYS A 388 6.68 -6.50 18.14
C LYS A 388 5.94 -7.66 17.54
#